data_4c542d8132e4865a4ac8d47a33dd6d92
#
_entry.id   4c542d8132e4865a4ac8d47a33dd6d92
#
_cell.length_a   1.000
_cell.length_b   1.000
_cell.length_c   1.000
_cell.angle_alpha   90.00
_cell.angle_beta   90.00
_cell.angle_gamma   90.00
#
_symmetry.space_group_name_H-M   'P 1'
#
loop_
_entity.id
_entity.type
_entity.pdbx_description
1 polymer ?
#
loop_
_entity_poly.entity_id
_entity_poly.type
_entity_poly.pdbx_seq_one_letter_code
_entity_poly.pdbx_strand_id
1 'polypeptide(L)'
;PMLVENAGQWRDAMTILGWISLVALLLAALLAKKNPEQYGLHAFGEVPPAKGTAAQQEYPWKIGEAFSTFPIWGSILAFLTSMVAEFLIWTQVVTYWTKDLKMTLDNATNLYIIIGIAGIFTMPLLGIVSDKLVVAMKNEIKARKTMLIFGPAVGAVACLLLMTMGPQSTTLGALICVLFAVYWAIEPGGVVGYAGAIYGRVSLGKLWGLATLIVMGIGPALGSFMGGYLADTTGNFIASIKFALCSFVLSAIIAFILPLKIKVPDQQGVVLEENEDYTE
;
A
#
# COMPACT_ATOMS: atom_id res chain seq x y z
N PRO A 1 -8.85 13.05 20.87
CA PRO A 1 -9.15 13.69 22.16
C PRO A 1 -10.07 14.89 21.98
N MET A 2 -9.69 15.91 21.21
CA MET A 2 -10.39 17.19 21.05
C MET A 2 -11.88 17.07 20.69
N LEU A 3 -12.24 16.19 19.74
CA LEU A 3 -13.65 15.96 19.35
C LEU A 3 -14.45 15.28 20.46
N VAL A 4 -13.83 14.36 21.20
CA VAL A 4 -14.51 13.67 22.31
C VAL A 4 -14.71 14.61 23.50
N GLU A 5 -13.73 15.45 23.81
CA GLU A 5 -13.83 16.47 24.87
C GLU A 5 -14.92 17.49 24.58
N ASN A 6 -15.00 17.99 23.34
CA ASN A 6 -16.00 18.96 22.92
C ASN A 6 -17.40 18.36 22.72
N ALA A 7 -17.50 17.09 22.32
CA ALA A 7 -18.79 16.39 22.12
C ALA A 7 -19.29 15.69 23.38
N GLY A 8 -18.50 15.62 24.44
CA GLY A 8 -18.87 14.98 25.71
C GLY A 8 -18.94 13.45 25.68
N GLN A 9 -19.06 12.83 24.48
CA GLN A 9 -19.09 11.39 24.30
C GLN A 9 -18.43 11.00 22.98
N TRP A 10 -17.75 9.85 22.97
CA TRP A 10 -17.11 9.33 21.76
C TRP A 10 -18.10 9.04 20.61
N ARG A 11 -19.36 8.71 20.95
CA ARG A 11 -20.44 8.46 19.97
C ARG A 11 -20.78 9.72 19.18
N ASP A 12 -20.84 10.86 19.84
CA ASP A 12 -21.13 12.14 19.19
C ASP A 12 -19.98 12.55 18.27
N ALA A 13 -18.73 12.33 18.70
CA ALA A 13 -17.56 12.54 17.86
C ALA A 13 -17.58 11.67 16.59
N MET A 14 -17.94 10.38 16.71
CA MET A 14 -18.09 9.48 15.56
C MET A 14 -19.24 9.90 14.65
N THR A 15 -20.33 10.38 15.19
CA THR A 15 -21.48 10.89 14.41
C THR A 15 -21.07 12.12 13.60
N ILE A 16 -20.35 13.07 14.19
CA ILE A 16 -19.84 14.26 13.49
C ILE A 16 -18.91 13.87 12.35
N LEU A 17 -17.95 12.97 12.62
CA LEU A 17 -17.01 12.46 11.60
C LEU A 17 -17.76 11.73 10.47
N GLY A 18 -18.79 10.95 10.82
CA GLY A 18 -19.66 10.27 9.85
C GLY A 18 -20.34 11.25 8.90
N TRP A 19 -20.92 12.33 9.42
CA TRP A 19 -21.54 13.38 8.60
C TRP A 19 -20.54 14.13 7.72
N ILE A 20 -19.37 14.48 8.24
CA ILE A 20 -18.29 15.12 7.47
C ILE A 20 -17.87 14.20 6.31
N SER A 21 -17.65 12.91 6.60
CA SER A 21 -17.25 11.93 5.60
C SER A 21 -18.34 11.73 4.53
N LEU A 22 -19.61 11.65 4.94
CA LEU A 22 -20.73 11.51 4.01
C LEU A 22 -20.82 12.69 3.05
N VAL A 23 -20.74 13.92 3.56
CA VAL A 23 -20.79 15.13 2.73
C VAL A 23 -19.59 15.16 1.77
N ALA A 24 -18.37 14.86 2.23
CA ALA A 24 -17.19 14.82 1.40
C ALA A 24 -17.30 13.78 0.29
N LEU A 25 -17.79 12.57 0.59
CA LEU A 25 -18.00 11.50 -0.38
C LEU A 25 -19.08 11.86 -1.41
N LEU A 26 -20.18 12.48 -1.00
CA LEU A 26 -21.23 12.94 -1.91
C LEU A 26 -20.71 14.02 -2.87
N LEU A 27 -19.94 14.98 -2.36
CA LEU A 27 -19.32 16.00 -3.20
C LEU A 27 -18.32 15.37 -4.19
N ALA A 28 -17.49 14.44 -3.73
CA ALA A 28 -16.57 13.71 -4.59
C ALA A 28 -17.32 12.93 -5.68
N ALA A 29 -18.41 12.23 -5.34
CA ALA A 29 -19.21 11.46 -6.27
C ALA A 29 -19.89 12.34 -7.33
N LEU A 30 -20.34 13.54 -6.97
CA LEU A 30 -20.95 14.51 -7.90
C LEU A 30 -19.93 15.12 -8.86
N LEU A 31 -18.69 15.31 -8.41
CA LEU A 31 -17.62 15.92 -9.20
C LEU A 31 -16.85 14.89 -10.04
N ALA A 32 -16.78 13.63 -9.60
CA ALA A 32 -16.02 12.58 -10.26
C ALA A 32 -16.65 12.17 -11.59
N LYS A 33 -15.83 12.10 -12.64
CA LYS A 33 -16.17 11.49 -13.91
C LYS A 33 -15.39 10.20 -14.12
N LYS A 34 -15.94 9.30 -14.91
CA LYS A 34 -15.40 7.96 -15.11
C LYS A 34 -14.01 7.96 -15.77
N ASN A 35 -13.83 8.81 -16.78
CA ASN A 35 -12.63 8.83 -17.62
C ASN A 35 -12.17 10.26 -17.90
N PRO A 36 -10.84 10.50 -18.09
CA PRO A 36 -10.29 11.81 -18.48
C PRO A 36 -10.89 12.35 -19.79
N GLU A 37 -11.26 11.48 -20.72
CA GLU A 37 -11.82 11.84 -22.03
C GLU A 37 -13.16 12.60 -21.89
N GLN A 38 -13.88 12.39 -20.79
CA GLN A 38 -15.12 13.14 -20.49
C GLN A 38 -14.84 14.64 -20.21
N TYR A 39 -13.58 14.99 -19.97
CA TYR A 39 -13.11 16.36 -19.84
C TYR A 39 -12.34 16.83 -21.09
N GLY A 40 -12.30 16.03 -22.16
CA GLY A 40 -11.48 16.31 -23.34
C GLY A 40 -9.97 16.18 -23.08
N LEU A 41 -9.59 15.44 -22.05
CA LEU A 41 -8.20 15.19 -21.67
C LEU A 41 -7.80 13.75 -22.03
N HIS A 42 -6.53 13.58 -22.34
CA HIS A 42 -5.91 12.25 -22.51
C HIS A 42 -5.02 11.92 -21.31
N ALA A 43 -4.73 10.64 -21.08
CA ALA A 43 -3.80 10.24 -20.04
C ALA A 43 -2.41 10.85 -20.32
N PHE A 44 -1.72 11.26 -19.25
CA PHE A 44 -0.37 11.84 -19.39
C PHE A 44 0.59 10.81 -20.02
N GLY A 45 1.25 11.21 -21.11
CA GLY A 45 2.14 10.32 -21.87
C GLY A 45 1.44 9.44 -22.92
N GLU A 46 0.12 9.51 -23.03
CA GLU A 46 -0.61 8.83 -24.10
C GLU A 46 -0.50 9.65 -25.40
N VAL A 47 0.23 9.11 -26.36
CA VAL A 47 0.20 9.64 -27.73
C VAL A 47 -1.08 9.12 -28.35
N PRO A 48 -2.02 10.00 -28.80
CA PRO A 48 -3.23 9.54 -29.50
C PRO A 48 -2.80 8.66 -30.67
N PRO A 49 -3.36 7.45 -30.84
CA PRO A 49 -2.97 6.60 -31.95
C PRO A 49 -3.20 7.37 -33.26
N ALA A 50 -2.16 7.45 -34.07
CA ALA A 50 -2.29 8.04 -35.40
C ALA A 50 -3.45 7.34 -36.11
N LYS A 51 -4.31 8.12 -36.79
CA LYS A 51 -5.48 7.57 -37.50
C LYS A 51 -5.01 6.43 -38.41
N GLY A 52 -5.33 5.18 -38.05
CA GLY A 52 -5.01 3.99 -38.83
C GLY A 52 -4.01 3.01 -38.16
N THR A 53 -3.36 3.35 -37.06
CA THR A 53 -2.57 2.39 -36.25
C THR A 53 -3.48 1.74 -35.21
N ALA A 54 -3.63 0.42 -35.27
CA ALA A 54 -4.27 -0.34 -34.20
C ALA A 54 -3.45 -0.12 -32.90
N ALA A 55 -4.07 0.41 -31.86
CA ALA A 55 -3.46 0.42 -30.55
C ALA A 55 -3.05 -1.01 -30.22
N GLN A 56 -1.81 -1.21 -29.72
CA GLN A 56 -1.39 -2.52 -29.24
C GLN A 56 -2.42 -2.99 -28.20
N GLN A 57 -3.22 -3.99 -28.57
CA GLN A 57 -4.25 -4.51 -27.70
C GLN A 57 -3.55 -5.29 -26.57
N GLU A 58 -3.63 -4.74 -25.35
CA GLU A 58 -3.24 -5.49 -24.15
C GLU A 58 -4.05 -6.80 -24.09
N TYR A 59 -3.39 -7.89 -23.68
CA TYR A 59 -4.06 -9.19 -23.53
C TYR A 59 -5.16 -9.11 -22.47
N PRO A 60 -6.42 -9.43 -22.80
CA PRO A 60 -7.54 -9.34 -21.86
C PRO A 60 -7.59 -10.56 -20.94
N TRP A 61 -6.73 -10.61 -19.92
CA TRP A 61 -6.64 -11.72 -18.99
C TRP A 61 -7.99 -12.11 -18.39
N LYS A 62 -8.32 -13.39 -18.44
CA LYS A 62 -9.44 -13.96 -17.69
C LYS A 62 -9.00 -14.19 -16.24
N ILE A 63 -9.94 -14.11 -15.29
CA ILE A 63 -9.65 -14.29 -13.86
C ILE A 63 -8.95 -15.64 -13.61
N GLY A 64 -9.50 -16.75 -14.13
CA GLY A 64 -8.92 -18.08 -13.96
C GLY A 64 -7.50 -18.20 -14.53
N GLU A 65 -7.23 -17.59 -15.68
CA GLU A 65 -5.89 -17.59 -16.30
C GLU A 65 -4.88 -16.83 -15.42
N ALA A 66 -5.23 -15.63 -14.97
CA ALA A 66 -4.34 -14.84 -14.12
C ALA A 66 -4.11 -15.53 -12.78
N PHE A 67 -5.15 -16.05 -12.13
CA PHE A 67 -5.06 -16.74 -10.85
C PHE A 67 -4.42 -18.14 -10.93
N SER A 68 -4.14 -18.65 -12.12
CA SER A 68 -3.28 -19.84 -12.31
C SER A 68 -1.79 -19.51 -12.36
N THR A 69 -1.42 -18.22 -12.33
CA THR A 69 -0.03 -17.75 -12.47
C THR A 69 0.57 -17.35 -11.12
N PHE A 70 1.90 -17.48 -10.98
CA PHE A 70 2.61 -17.10 -9.77
C PHE A 70 2.56 -15.58 -9.47
N PRO A 71 2.68 -14.64 -10.46
CA PRO A 71 2.72 -13.21 -10.16
C PRO A 71 1.51 -12.69 -9.38
N ILE A 72 0.29 -13.17 -9.67
CA ILE A 72 -0.90 -12.70 -8.95
C ILE A 72 -0.87 -13.16 -7.48
N TRP A 73 -0.57 -14.44 -7.24
CA TRP A 73 -0.48 -14.98 -5.88
C TRP A 73 0.70 -14.40 -5.10
N GLY A 74 1.85 -14.22 -5.76
CA GLY A 74 3.00 -13.56 -5.15
C GLY A 74 2.68 -12.11 -4.75
N SER A 75 1.96 -11.36 -5.60
CA SER A 75 1.50 -10.01 -5.27
C SER A 75 0.50 -10.01 -4.11
N ILE A 76 -0.47 -10.93 -4.12
CA ILE A 76 -1.45 -11.09 -3.03
C ILE A 76 -0.72 -11.42 -1.72
N LEU A 77 0.21 -12.37 -1.72
CA LEU A 77 0.92 -12.79 -0.51
C LEU A 77 1.88 -11.72 0.00
N ALA A 78 2.59 -11.02 -0.89
CA ALA A 78 3.44 -9.89 -0.48
C ALA A 78 2.59 -8.81 0.19
N PHE A 79 1.48 -8.42 -0.43
CA PHE A 79 0.59 -7.40 0.13
C PHE A 79 -0.13 -7.90 1.40
N LEU A 80 -0.58 -9.13 1.45
CA LEU A 80 -1.21 -9.72 2.63
C LEU A 80 -0.28 -9.70 3.84
N THR A 81 0.96 -10.15 3.67
CA THR A 81 1.93 -10.19 4.78
C THR A 81 2.31 -8.80 5.26
N SER A 82 2.42 -7.81 4.36
CA SER A 82 2.65 -6.43 4.77
C SER A 82 1.42 -5.82 5.46
N MET A 83 0.20 -6.10 5.01
CA MET A 83 -1.04 -5.67 5.67
C MET A 83 -1.22 -6.27 7.07
N VAL A 84 -0.83 -7.53 7.27
CA VAL A 84 -0.79 -8.15 8.61
C VAL A 84 0.12 -7.35 9.54
N ALA A 85 1.34 -7.03 9.09
CA ALA A 85 2.28 -6.24 9.88
C ALA A 85 1.77 -4.82 10.16
N GLU A 86 1.23 -4.18 9.15
CA GLU A 86 0.69 -2.82 9.23
C GLU A 86 -0.43 -2.69 10.23
N PHE A 87 -1.47 -3.51 10.08
CA PHE A 87 -2.63 -3.44 10.96
C PHE A 87 -2.31 -3.89 12.37
N LEU A 88 -1.32 -4.77 12.55
CA LEU A 88 -0.79 -5.06 13.88
C LEU A 88 -0.21 -3.79 14.52
N ILE A 89 0.66 -3.07 13.82
CA ILE A 89 1.28 -1.86 14.34
C ILE A 89 0.22 -0.76 14.53
N TRP A 90 -0.62 -0.49 13.55
CA TRP A 90 -1.61 0.58 13.59
C TRP A 90 -2.62 0.43 14.73
N THR A 91 -3.02 -0.79 15.04
CA THR A 91 -4.00 -1.03 16.11
C THR A 91 -3.37 -1.11 17.50
N GLN A 92 -2.07 -1.42 17.61
CA GLN A 92 -1.43 -1.69 18.88
C GLN A 92 -0.36 -0.67 19.31
N VAL A 93 0.17 0.15 18.40
CA VAL A 93 1.33 1.00 18.70
C VAL A 93 1.06 2.04 19.80
N VAL A 94 -0.13 2.66 19.82
CA VAL A 94 -0.51 3.61 20.88
C VAL A 94 -0.59 2.89 22.23
N THR A 95 -1.11 1.67 22.24
CA THR A 95 -1.18 0.83 23.44
C THR A 95 0.20 0.43 23.92
N TYR A 96 1.11 0.08 23.01
CA TYR A 96 2.52 -0.18 23.32
C TYR A 96 3.18 1.03 23.98
N TRP A 97 3.05 2.21 23.38
CA TRP A 97 3.64 3.43 23.92
C TRP A 97 3.10 3.78 25.32
N THR A 98 1.80 3.59 25.52
CA THR A 98 1.17 3.94 26.83
C THR A 98 1.39 2.87 27.89
N LYS A 99 1.26 1.58 27.56
CA LYS A 99 1.38 0.48 28.53
C LYS A 99 2.84 0.07 28.82
N ASP A 100 3.63 -0.14 27.75
CA ASP A 100 5.01 -0.66 27.92
C ASP A 100 6.00 0.47 28.16
N LEU A 101 5.93 1.55 27.36
CA LEU A 101 6.85 2.69 27.48
C LEU A 101 6.37 3.77 28.47
N LYS A 102 5.18 3.62 29.09
CA LYS A 102 4.62 4.57 30.05
C LYS A 102 4.51 6.01 29.55
N MET A 103 4.35 6.19 28.25
CA MET A 103 4.07 7.51 27.67
C MET A 103 2.66 7.97 28.04
N THR A 104 2.46 9.29 28.15
CA THR A 104 1.11 9.84 28.28
C THR A 104 0.30 9.58 27.03
N LEU A 105 -1.03 9.44 27.17
CA LEU A 105 -1.91 9.21 26.03
C LEU A 105 -1.80 10.34 24.99
N ASP A 106 -1.67 11.59 25.45
CA ASP A 106 -1.52 12.76 24.56
C ASP A 106 -0.25 12.67 23.72
N ASN A 107 0.90 12.34 24.33
CA ASN A 107 2.15 12.18 23.57
C ASN A 107 2.08 11.02 22.59
N ALA A 108 1.52 9.88 22.99
CA ALA A 108 1.35 8.72 22.11
C ALA A 108 0.42 9.03 20.94
N THR A 109 -0.69 9.72 21.18
CA THR A 109 -1.66 10.11 20.14
C THR A 109 -1.06 11.16 19.20
N ASN A 110 -0.32 12.14 19.73
CA ASN A 110 0.36 13.16 18.92
C ASN A 110 1.44 12.52 18.01
N LEU A 111 2.17 11.53 18.50
CA LEU A 111 3.08 10.75 17.66
C LEU A 111 2.33 10.00 16.56
N TYR A 112 1.22 9.33 16.89
CA TYR A 112 0.44 8.57 15.93
C TYR A 112 -0.08 9.44 14.77
N ILE A 113 -0.52 10.66 15.06
CA ILE A 113 -1.00 11.63 14.07
C ILE A 113 0.07 11.96 13.01
N ILE A 114 1.36 11.90 13.38
CA ILE A 114 2.47 12.15 12.45
C ILE A 114 2.42 11.22 11.25
N ILE A 115 1.98 9.96 11.42
CA ILE A 115 1.84 9.00 10.31
C ILE A 115 0.91 9.56 9.23
N GLY A 116 -0.26 10.06 9.64
CA GLY A 116 -1.23 10.65 8.70
C GLY A 116 -0.74 11.94 8.05
N ILE A 117 -0.16 12.85 8.83
CA ILE A 117 0.37 14.11 8.30
C ILE A 117 1.52 13.86 7.33
N ALA A 118 2.47 13.01 7.70
CA ALA A 118 3.59 12.64 6.83
C ALA A 118 3.09 11.96 5.54
N GLY A 119 2.03 11.13 5.64
CA GLY A 119 1.41 10.45 4.50
C GLY A 119 0.93 11.41 3.41
N ILE A 120 0.41 12.58 3.79
CA ILE A 120 -0.04 13.62 2.83
C ILE A 120 1.10 14.05 1.90
N PHE A 121 2.32 14.12 2.42
CA PHE A 121 3.50 14.53 1.65
C PHE A 121 4.23 13.36 1.01
N THR A 122 4.32 12.22 1.70
CA THR A 122 5.09 11.06 1.21
C THR A 122 4.40 10.38 0.03
N MET A 123 3.05 10.31 0.00
CA MET A 123 2.32 9.68 -1.10
C MET A 123 2.62 10.31 -2.48
N PRO A 124 2.43 11.62 -2.70
CA PRO A 124 2.74 12.21 -4.00
C PRO A 124 4.24 12.19 -4.30
N LEU A 125 5.10 12.42 -3.29
CA LEU A 125 6.54 12.39 -3.46
C LEU A 125 7.03 11.02 -3.94
N LEU A 126 6.59 9.95 -3.31
CA LEU A 126 7.01 8.60 -3.65
C LEU A 126 6.35 8.08 -4.93
N GLY A 127 5.17 8.59 -5.30
CA GLY A 127 4.60 8.43 -6.63
C GLY A 127 5.54 8.98 -7.71
N ILE A 128 5.99 10.23 -7.55
CA ILE A 128 6.96 10.86 -8.46
C ILE A 128 8.29 10.08 -8.50
N VAL A 129 8.79 9.62 -7.35
CA VAL A 129 10.01 8.80 -7.28
C VAL A 129 9.82 7.49 -8.05
N SER A 130 8.68 6.82 -7.88
CA SER A 130 8.34 5.59 -8.59
C SER A 130 8.33 5.80 -10.11
N ASP A 131 7.74 6.90 -10.59
CA ASP A 131 7.68 7.20 -12.03
C ASP A 131 9.06 7.57 -12.60
N LYS A 132 9.86 8.36 -11.87
CA LYS A 132 11.26 8.61 -12.25
C LYS A 132 12.09 7.32 -12.30
N LEU A 133 11.81 6.37 -11.42
CA LEU A 133 12.48 5.08 -11.40
C LEU A 133 12.12 4.25 -12.66
N VAL A 134 10.87 4.32 -13.14
CA VAL A 134 10.45 3.71 -14.41
C VAL A 134 11.28 4.25 -15.56
N VAL A 135 11.41 5.58 -15.66
CA VAL A 135 12.22 6.24 -16.70
C VAL A 135 13.69 5.84 -16.59
N ALA A 136 14.26 5.87 -15.38
CA ALA A 136 15.67 5.55 -15.15
C ALA A 136 16.02 4.09 -15.45
N MET A 137 15.14 3.16 -15.10
CA MET A 137 15.35 1.72 -15.32
C MET A 137 14.95 1.26 -16.72
N LYS A 138 14.22 2.09 -17.49
CA LYS A 138 13.64 1.73 -18.79
C LYS A 138 12.85 0.42 -18.75
N ASN A 139 12.30 0.07 -17.61
CA ASN A 139 11.53 -1.17 -17.39
C ASN A 139 10.53 -0.94 -16.24
N GLU A 140 9.26 -0.81 -16.58
CA GLU A 140 8.20 -0.52 -15.61
C GLU A 140 8.06 -1.63 -14.57
N ILE A 141 8.04 -2.90 -14.99
CA ILE A 141 7.88 -4.04 -14.09
C ILE A 141 9.01 -4.06 -13.05
N LYS A 142 10.25 -3.84 -13.50
CA LYS A 142 11.42 -3.80 -12.62
C LYS A 142 11.35 -2.63 -11.64
N ALA A 143 10.96 -1.45 -12.11
CA ALA A 143 10.83 -0.26 -11.27
C ALA A 143 9.74 -0.44 -10.20
N ARG A 144 8.54 -0.89 -10.59
CA ARG A 144 7.44 -1.13 -9.67
C ARG A 144 7.77 -2.25 -8.66
N LYS A 145 8.43 -3.32 -9.11
CA LYS A 145 8.94 -4.38 -8.23
C LYS A 145 9.97 -3.83 -7.22
N THR A 146 10.85 -2.94 -7.62
CA THR A 146 11.83 -2.31 -6.71
C THR A 146 11.12 -1.53 -5.60
N MET A 147 10.09 -0.76 -5.93
CA MET A 147 9.27 -0.06 -4.94
C MET A 147 8.56 -1.04 -4.01
N LEU A 148 8.01 -2.13 -4.55
CA LEU A 148 7.33 -3.17 -3.78
C LEU A 148 8.26 -3.89 -2.78
N ILE A 149 9.56 -3.99 -3.06
CA ILE A 149 10.56 -4.51 -2.12
C ILE A 149 10.92 -3.44 -1.08
N PHE A 150 11.06 -2.19 -1.52
CA PHE A 150 11.52 -1.10 -0.66
C PHE A 150 10.50 -0.72 0.41
N GLY A 151 9.19 -0.74 0.11
CA GLY A 151 8.14 -0.44 1.07
C GLY A 151 8.23 -1.29 2.34
N PRO A 152 8.07 -2.63 2.26
CA PRO A 152 8.17 -3.51 3.42
C PRO A 152 9.55 -3.47 4.10
N ALA A 153 10.63 -3.24 3.35
CA ALA A 153 11.95 -3.07 3.95
C ALA A 153 12.01 -1.85 4.88
N VAL A 154 11.40 -0.73 4.49
CA VAL A 154 11.27 0.46 5.35
C VAL A 154 10.39 0.15 6.56
N GLY A 155 9.28 -0.57 6.39
CA GLY A 155 8.44 -1.04 7.49
C GLY A 155 9.21 -1.93 8.50
N ALA A 156 10.05 -2.83 8.00
CA ALA A 156 10.91 -3.66 8.83
C ALA A 156 11.94 -2.83 9.64
N VAL A 157 12.57 -1.83 9.01
CA VAL A 157 13.46 -0.89 9.70
C VAL A 157 12.69 -0.10 10.77
N ALA A 158 11.50 0.35 10.48
CA ALA A 158 10.66 1.04 11.47
C ALA A 158 10.33 0.14 12.68
N CYS A 159 10.05 -1.15 12.46
CA CYS A 159 9.84 -2.12 13.56
C CYS A 159 11.11 -2.33 14.39
N LEU A 160 12.29 -2.42 13.75
CA LEU A 160 13.57 -2.52 14.47
C LEU A 160 13.81 -1.31 15.38
N LEU A 161 13.59 -0.10 14.85
CA LEU A 161 13.72 1.13 15.62
C LEU A 161 12.67 1.21 16.74
N LEU A 162 11.43 0.76 16.48
CA LEU A 162 10.37 0.75 17.48
C LEU A 162 10.73 -0.11 18.70
N MET A 163 11.43 -1.23 18.51
CA MET A 163 11.90 -2.08 19.62
C MET A 163 13.02 -1.44 20.45
N THR A 164 13.72 -0.43 19.93
CA THR A 164 14.77 0.31 20.66
C THR A 164 14.25 1.56 21.36
N MET A 165 12.96 1.88 21.18
CA MET A 165 12.35 3.10 21.69
C MET A 165 12.23 3.07 23.22
N GLY A 166 12.70 4.11 23.90
CA GLY A 166 12.54 4.29 25.34
C GLY A 166 11.37 5.23 25.70
N PRO A 167 11.06 5.33 27.01
CA PRO A 167 9.87 6.06 27.49
C PRO A 167 9.76 7.54 27.10
N GLN A 168 10.87 8.22 26.84
CA GLN A 168 10.90 9.64 26.50
C GLN A 168 11.44 9.90 25.08
N SER A 169 11.52 8.88 24.25
CA SER A 169 12.11 8.96 22.91
C SER A 169 11.15 9.54 21.85
N THR A 170 10.58 10.72 22.10
CA THR A 170 9.59 11.33 21.18
C THR A 170 10.16 11.62 19.80
N THR A 171 11.41 12.06 19.70
CA THR A 171 12.08 12.29 18.41
C THR A 171 12.24 11.00 17.61
N LEU A 172 12.67 9.92 18.26
CA LEU A 172 12.76 8.61 17.62
C LEU A 172 11.37 8.11 17.23
N GLY A 173 10.37 8.31 18.09
CA GLY A 173 8.96 8.00 17.76
C GLY A 173 8.46 8.73 16.53
N ALA A 174 8.77 10.02 16.39
CA ALA A 174 8.42 10.81 15.22
C ALA A 174 9.10 10.27 13.94
N LEU A 175 10.39 9.92 14.02
CA LEU A 175 11.10 9.28 12.90
C LEU A 175 10.46 7.96 12.50
N ILE A 176 10.10 7.10 13.46
CA ILE A 176 9.42 5.83 13.22
C ILE A 176 8.08 6.05 12.52
N CYS A 177 7.31 7.05 12.96
CA CYS A 177 6.03 7.41 12.33
C CYS A 177 6.20 7.87 10.88
N VAL A 178 7.25 8.65 10.59
CA VAL A 178 7.59 9.04 9.21
C VAL A 178 7.98 7.83 8.36
N LEU A 179 8.75 6.88 8.90
CA LEU A 179 9.10 5.64 8.18
C LEU A 179 7.85 4.79 7.89
N PHE A 180 6.91 4.68 8.82
CA PHE A 180 5.63 4.01 8.54
C PHE A 180 4.80 4.75 7.51
N ALA A 181 4.83 6.09 7.48
CA ALA A 181 4.18 6.88 6.43
C ALA A 181 4.83 6.65 5.05
N VAL A 182 6.16 6.51 4.99
CA VAL A 182 6.90 6.15 3.76
C VAL A 182 6.52 4.74 3.30
N TYR A 183 6.49 3.76 4.20
CA TYR A 183 6.02 2.40 3.90
C TYR A 183 4.61 2.44 3.30
N TRP A 184 3.66 3.07 4.01
CA TRP A 184 2.27 3.19 3.58
C TRP A 184 2.10 3.87 2.23
N ALA A 185 2.90 4.89 1.95
CA ALA A 185 2.86 5.60 0.67
C ALA A 185 3.32 4.74 -0.52
N ILE A 186 4.17 3.74 -0.27
CA ILE A 186 4.75 2.89 -1.31
C ILE A 186 3.92 1.64 -1.55
N GLU A 187 3.50 0.97 -0.48
CA GLU A 187 3.05 -0.42 -0.56
C GLU A 187 1.80 -0.62 -1.42
N PRO A 188 0.67 0.08 -1.19
CA PRO A 188 -0.52 -0.12 -2.02
C PRO A 188 -0.28 0.22 -3.49
N GLY A 189 0.42 1.33 -3.75
CA GLY A 189 0.74 1.80 -5.10
C GLY A 189 1.76 0.90 -5.81
N GLY A 190 2.75 0.38 -5.07
CA GLY A 190 3.77 -0.53 -5.59
C GLY A 190 3.18 -1.86 -6.05
N VAL A 191 2.32 -2.46 -5.25
CA VAL A 191 1.67 -3.74 -5.59
C VAL A 191 0.73 -3.59 -6.77
N VAL A 192 -0.12 -2.57 -6.77
CA VAL A 192 -1.05 -2.29 -7.89
C VAL A 192 -0.28 -1.92 -9.15
N GLY A 193 0.79 -1.13 -9.02
CA GLY A 193 1.66 -0.76 -10.14
C GLY A 193 2.35 -1.98 -10.75
N TYR A 194 2.90 -2.89 -9.93
CA TYR A 194 3.48 -4.13 -10.42
C TYR A 194 2.44 -5.03 -11.10
N ALA A 195 1.27 -5.22 -10.48
CA ALA A 195 0.20 -6.02 -11.07
C ALA A 195 -0.30 -5.42 -12.40
N GLY A 196 -0.42 -4.09 -12.48
CA GLY A 196 -0.78 -3.37 -13.71
C GLY A 196 0.26 -3.52 -14.82
N ALA A 197 1.55 -3.46 -14.47
CA ALA A 197 2.64 -3.65 -15.42
C ALA A 197 2.73 -5.11 -15.95
N ILE A 198 2.30 -6.11 -15.15
CA ILE A 198 2.31 -7.53 -15.55
C ILE A 198 1.05 -7.90 -16.34
N TYR A 199 -0.13 -7.47 -15.90
CA TYR A 199 -1.43 -7.94 -16.44
C TYR A 199 -2.13 -6.94 -17.35
N GLY A 200 -1.56 -5.75 -17.52
CA GLY A 200 -2.14 -4.67 -18.31
C GLY A 200 -3.30 -3.95 -17.57
N ARG A 201 -3.58 -2.74 -18.05
CA ARG A 201 -4.58 -1.84 -17.42
C ARG A 201 -6.02 -2.34 -17.64
N VAL A 202 -6.29 -2.96 -18.78
CA VAL A 202 -7.63 -3.48 -19.14
C VAL A 202 -8.11 -4.56 -18.16
N SER A 203 -7.19 -5.40 -17.69
CA SER A 203 -7.51 -6.52 -16.79
C SER A 203 -7.37 -6.17 -15.30
N LEU A 204 -6.63 -5.11 -14.98
CA LEU A 204 -6.23 -4.76 -13.61
C LEU A 204 -7.42 -4.62 -12.67
N GLY A 205 -8.46 -3.89 -13.06
CA GLY A 205 -9.59 -3.60 -12.17
C GLY A 205 -10.30 -4.86 -11.65
N LYS A 206 -10.55 -5.84 -12.52
CA LYS A 206 -11.21 -7.09 -12.13
C LYS A 206 -10.30 -8.02 -11.33
N LEU A 207 -9.01 -8.10 -11.70
CA LEU A 207 -8.03 -8.95 -11.03
C LEU A 207 -7.69 -8.41 -9.65
N TRP A 208 -7.43 -7.10 -9.59
CA TRP A 208 -7.03 -6.46 -8.35
C TRP A 208 -8.20 -6.29 -7.37
N GLY A 209 -9.42 -6.09 -7.87
CA GLY A 209 -10.62 -6.07 -7.02
C GLY A 209 -10.78 -7.38 -6.25
N LEU A 210 -10.58 -8.53 -6.89
CA LEU A 210 -10.62 -9.85 -6.23
C LEU A 210 -9.42 -10.08 -5.32
N ALA A 211 -8.22 -9.66 -5.74
CA ALA A 211 -7.02 -9.73 -4.91
C ALA A 211 -7.17 -8.91 -3.62
N THR A 212 -7.69 -7.69 -3.73
CA THR A 212 -7.94 -6.80 -2.60
C THR A 212 -8.96 -7.38 -1.62
N LEU A 213 -10.00 -8.07 -2.11
CA LEU A 213 -10.95 -8.76 -1.23
C LEU A 213 -10.25 -9.78 -0.32
N ILE A 214 -9.31 -10.56 -0.86
CA ILE A 214 -8.53 -11.53 -0.08
C ILE A 214 -7.63 -10.80 0.93
N VAL A 215 -6.88 -9.81 0.47
CA VAL A 215 -5.89 -9.10 1.29
C VAL A 215 -6.57 -8.31 2.41
N MET A 216 -7.59 -7.51 2.08
CA MET A 216 -8.28 -6.65 3.05
C MET A 216 -9.26 -7.42 3.95
N GLY A 217 -9.73 -8.59 3.51
CA GLY A 217 -10.53 -9.48 4.34
C GLY A 217 -9.71 -10.19 5.41
N ILE A 218 -8.48 -10.60 5.10
CA ILE A 218 -7.64 -11.41 6.00
C ILE A 218 -6.59 -10.57 6.73
N GLY A 219 -5.88 -9.69 6.03
CA GLY A 219 -4.72 -8.97 6.56
C GLY A 219 -5.02 -8.15 7.81
N PRO A 220 -5.97 -7.20 7.76
CA PRO A 220 -6.35 -6.38 8.91
C PRO A 220 -6.84 -7.21 10.11
N ALA A 221 -7.68 -8.21 9.86
CA ALA A 221 -8.22 -9.08 10.91
C ALA A 221 -7.11 -9.87 11.60
N LEU A 222 -6.25 -10.54 10.82
CA LEU A 222 -5.16 -11.34 11.34
C LEU A 222 -4.11 -10.47 12.05
N GLY A 223 -3.76 -9.32 11.48
CA GLY A 223 -2.79 -8.40 12.08
C GLY A 223 -3.26 -7.87 13.42
N SER A 224 -4.48 -7.33 13.48
CA SER A 224 -5.05 -6.81 14.73
C SER A 224 -5.19 -7.89 15.80
N PHE A 225 -5.66 -9.09 15.42
CA PHE A 225 -5.80 -10.22 16.33
C PHE A 225 -4.44 -10.67 16.88
N MET A 226 -3.46 -10.91 16.00
CA MET A 226 -2.14 -11.39 16.41
C MET A 226 -1.41 -10.38 17.28
N GLY A 227 -1.61 -9.07 17.02
CA GLY A 227 -1.04 -8.00 17.83
C GLY A 227 -1.48 -8.06 19.29
N GLY A 228 -2.80 -8.18 19.52
CA GLY A 228 -3.36 -8.34 20.86
C GLY A 228 -3.02 -9.68 21.50
N TYR A 229 -3.21 -10.78 20.77
CA TYR A 229 -2.97 -12.14 21.27
C TYR A 229 -1.53 -12.35 21.77
N LEU A 230 -0.53 -11.89 20.97
CA LEU A 230 0.86 -12.01 21.37
C LEU A 230 1.21 -11.11 22.58
N ALA A 231 0.64 -9.91 22.65
CA ALA A 231 0.82 -9.04 23.79
C ALA A 231 0.22 -9.63 25.08
N ASP A 232 -0.98 -10.20 24.99
CA ASP A 232 -1.66 -10.80 26.15
C ASP A 232 -0.94 -12.07 26.63
N THR A 233 -0.43 -12.89 25.73
CA THR A 233 0.27 -14.13 26.10
C THR A 233 1.67 -13.93 26.61
N THR A 234 2.38 -12.87 26.16
CA THR A 234 3.77 -12.58 26.55
C THR A 234 3.90 -11.48 27.60
N GLY A 235 2.80 -10.77 27.90
CA GLY A 235 2.76 -9.70 28.88
C GLY A 235 3.35 -8.36 28.38
N ASN A 236 3.77 -8.27 27.12
CA ASN A 236 4.30 -7.03 26.51
C ASN A 236 4.16 -7.08 24.97
N PHE A 237 4.30 -5.91 24.33
CA PHE A 237 4.13 -5.78 22.89
C PHE A 237 5.37 -6.11 22.04
N ILE A 238 6.50 -6.46 22.65
CA ILE A 238 7.74 -6.75 21.90
C ILE A 238 7.58 -7.97 20.99
N ALA A 239 6.85 -9.01 21.45
CA ALA A 239 6.57 -10.19 20.63
C ALA A 239 5.70 -9.82 19.40
N SER A 240 4.71 -8.94 19.59
CA SER A 240 3.87 -8.43 18.52
C SER A 240 4.68 -7.65 17.49
N ILE A 241 5.59 -6.77 17.93
CA ILE A 241 6.45 -5.98 17.03
C ILE A 241 7.43 -6.90 16.28
N LYS A 242 7.97 -7.94 16.92
CA LYS A 242 8.81 -8.96 16.25
C LYS A 242 8.02 -9.72 15.18
N PHE A 243 6.76 -10.05 15.45
CA PHE A 243 5.91 -10.70 14.47
C PHE A 243 5.64 -9.78 13.27
N ALA A 244 5.38 -8.50 13.50
CA ALA A 244 5.25 -7.50 12.42
C ALA A 244 6.54 -7.36 11.61
N LEU A 245 7.70 -7.31 12.27
CA LEU A 245 9.01 -7.32 11.61
C LEU A 245 9.17 -8.52 10.69
N CYS A 246 8.91 -9.74 11.20
CA CYS A 246 9.00 -10.96 10.39
C CYS A 246 8.03 -10.92 9.20
N SER A 247 6.81 -10.39 9.38
CA SER A 247 5.82 -10.27 8.33
C SER A 247 6.26 -9.27 7.24
N PHE A 248 6.85 -8.13 7.61
CA PHE A 248 7.44 -7.18 6.65
C PHE A 248 8.64 -7.78 5.89
N VAL A 249 9.53 -8.48 6.59
CA VAL A 249 10.67 -9.16 5.95
C VAL A 249 10.16 -10.23 4.98
N LEU A 250 9.15 -11.01 5.35
CA LEU A 250 8.54 -12.00 4.48
C LEU A 250 7.92 -11.35 3.24
N SER A 251 7.21 -10.24 3.40
CA SER A 251 6.67 -9.46 2.28
C SER A 251 7.78 -9.04 1.30
N ALA A 252 8.87 -8.45 1.81
CA ALA A 252 10.01 -8.04 0.99
C ALA A 252 10.66 -9.22 0.25
N ILE A 253 10.79 -10.38 0.90
CA ILE A 253 11.32 -11.61 0.28
C ILE A 253 10.40 -12.08 -0.84
N ILE A 254 9.08 -12.14 -0.61
CA ILE A 254 8.10 -12.54 -1.63
C ILE A 254 8.17 -11.57 -2.81
N ALA A 255 8.20 -10.26 -2.55
CA ALA A 255 8.34 -9.24 -3.57
C ALA A 255 9.65 -9.41 -4.39
N PHE A 256 10.74 -9.78 -3.72
CA PHE A 256 12.02 -10.04 -4.38
C PHE A 256 11.97 -11.25 -5.34
N ILE A 257 11.19 -12.28 -5.01
CA ILE A 257 11.07 -13.50 -5.83
C ILE A 257 10.12 -13.26 -7.04
N LEU A 258 9.28 -12.22 -7.03
CA LEU A 258 8.35 -11.94 -8.12
C LEU A 258 9.04 -11.85 -9.47
N PRO A 259 8.48 -12.44 -10.55
CA PRO A 259 9.10 -12.45 -11.86
C PRO A 259 9.03 -11.07 -12.53
N LEU A 260 9.94 -10.83 -13.47
CA LEU A 260 9.95 -9.63 -14.32
C LEU A 260 9.22 -9.84 -15.65
N LYS A 261 8.81 -11.06 -15.96
CA LYS A 261 8.10 -11.42 -17.19
C LYS A 261 7.02 -12.46 -16.87
N ILE A 262 5.94 -12.45 -17.64
CA ILE A 262 4.90 -13.46 -17.61
C ILE A 262 4.70 -14.03 -19.00
N LYS A 263 4.47 -15.35 -19.11
CA LYS A 263 4.03 -15.95 -20.37
C LYS A 263 2.57 -15.62 -20.58
N VAL A 264 2.28 -14.89 -21.63
CA VAL A 264 0.89 -14.66 -22.07
C VAL A 264 0.41 -15.97 -22.74
N PRO A 265 -0.81 -16.45 -22.43
CA PRO A 265 -1.37 -17.60 -23.11
C PRO A 265 -1.41 -17.36 -24.63
N ASP A 266 -0.96 -18.34 -25.43
CA ASP A 266 -0.86 -18.21 -26.87
C ASP A 266 -2.20 -17.82 -27.48
N GLN A 267 -2.31 -16.58 -27.93
CA GLN A 267 -3.23 -16.25 -29.02
C GLN A 267 -2.50 -16.61 -30.30
N GLN A 268 -2.95 -17.62 -31.01
CA GLN A 268 -2.42 -17.98 -32.31
C GLN A 268 -2.22 -16.72 -33.17
N GLY A 269 -0.98 -16.27 -33.30
CA GLY A 269 -0.55 -15.27 -34.29
C GLY A 269 -0.19 -13.86 -33.80
N VAL A 270 -0.14 -13.54 -32.51
CA VAL A 270 0.34 -12.23 -32.04
C VAL A 270 1.68 -12.39 -31.35
N VAL A 271 2.75 -12.14 -32.07
CA VAL A 271 4.10 -11.95 -31.54
C VAL A 271 4.11 -10.57 -30.89
N LEU A 272 4.19 -10.52 -29.53
CA LEU A 272 4.52 -9.29 -28.84
C LEU A 272 6.02 -9.06 -29.01
N GLU A 273 6.40 -8.24 -29.97
CA GLU A 273 7.77 -7.76 -30.08
C GLU A 273 8.17 -6.99 -28.83
N GLU A 274 9.35 -7.28 -28.34
CA GLU A 274 10.00 -6.62 -27.21
C GLU A 274 10.19 -5.13 -27.60
N ASN A 275 9.50 -4.21 -26.92
CA ASN A 275 9.71 -2.78 -27.13
C ASN A 275 11.10 -2.39 -26.64
N GLU A 276 12.06 -2.28 -27.54
CA GLU A 276 13.39 -1.66 -27.36
C GLU A 276 13.38 -0.15 -27.66
N ASP A 277 12.29 0.57 -27.62
CA ASP A 277 12.32 2.01 -27.93
C ASP A 277 11.78 2.88 -26.79
N TYR A 278 12.66 3.20 -25.83
CA TYR A 278 12.63 4.44 -25.08
C TYR A 278 13.89 5.28 -25.40
N THR A 279 14.04 5.67 -26.67
CA THR A 279 14.99 6.71 -27.07
C THR A 279 14.19 7.83 -27.71
N GLU A 280 13.89 8.86 -26.92
CA GLU A 280 14.04 10.30 -27.17
C GLU A 280 13.37 11.11 -26.06
#